data_08501bd5303e31a621aa249f0211f501
#
_entry.id   08501bd5303e31a621aa249f0211f501
#
_cell.length_a   1.000
_cell.length_b   1.000
_cell.length_c   1.000
_cell.angle_alpha   90.00
_cell.angle_beta   90.00
_cell.angle_gamma   90.00
#
_symmetry.space_group_name_H-M   'P 1'
#
loop_
_entity.id
_entity.type
_entity.pdbx_description
1 polymer ?
#
loop_
_entity_poly.entity_id
_entity_poly.type
_entity_poly.pdbx_seq_one_letter_code
_entity_poly.pdbx_strand_id
1 'polypeptide(L)'
;MAKKKFDQETLDAAAQPNAPRLKSMFNDTVRSKVTEEFGIKNNMAMPKLEKITLNVNIGRHLDGTKVPNNVRESVLHTLTTITGQKPVKIAAKKSVSNFKVREGYETAFKVTLRRDHMWHFLDRLINIATPRVKDFRGLNDKSFDRQGSYSMGLTEQGVFPEINMAEQNFTHGMNINFSFSKSDPKLSRFVLAELGMPFKKPEEKKK
;
A
#
# COMPACT_ATOMS: atom_id res chain seq x y z
N MET A 1 50.04 -15.92 17.87
CA MET A 1 49.12 -15.16 16.98
C MET A 1 47.71 -15.39 17.47
N ALA A 2 47.10 -14.43 18.16
CA ALA A 2 45.73 -14.54 18.69
C ALA A 2 44.73 -14.28 17.55
N LYS A 3 43.94 -15.30 17.18
CA LYS A 3 42.79 -15.13 16.30
C LYS A 3 41.75 -14.31 17.04
N LYS A 4 41.51 -13.04 16.62
CA LYS A 4 40.37 -12.25 17.07
C LYS A 4 39.10 -13.04 16.73
N LYS A 5 38.37 -13.49 17.74
CA LYS A 5 36.95 -13.91 17.57
C LYS A 5 36.20 -12.66 17.13
N PHE A 6 35.77 -12.63 15.90
CA PHE A 6 34.78 -11.67 15.45
C PHE A 6 33.49 -12.04 16.15
N ASP A 7 32.96 -11.13 16.95
CA ASP A 7 31.73 -11.33 17.69
C ASP A 7 30.58 -11.49 16.67
N GLN A 8 29.83 -12.56 16.83
CA GLN A 8 28.68 -12.91 15.94
C GLN A 8 27.65 -11.80 15.90
N GLU A 9 27.48 -11.05 16.99
CA GLU A 9 26.58 -9.88 17.07
C GLU A 9 26.96 -8.74 16.11
N THR A 10 28.25 -8.52 15.88
CA THR A 10 28.72 -7.48 14.92
C THR A 10 28.52 -7.91 13.47
N LEU A 11 28.55 -9.20 13.18
CA LEU A 11 28.25 -9.74 11.85
C LEU A 11 26.73 -9.72 11.57
N ASP A 12 25.89 -10.00 12.56
CA ASP A 12 24.43 -9.95 12.44
C ASP A 12 23.92 -8.52 12.32
N ALA A 13 24.55 -7.54 12.98
CA ALA A 13 24.26 -6.11 12.81
C ALA A 13 24.66 -5.58 11.43
N ALA A 14 25.75 -6.09 10.85
CA ALA A 14 26.20 -5.73 9.49
C ALA A 14 25.40 -6.44 8.38
N ALA A 15 24.74 -7.55 8.69
CA ALA A 15 24.03 -8.39 7.71
C ALA A 15 22.60 -7.89 7.35
N GLN A 16 22.06 -6.84 8.00
CA GLN A 16 20.74 -6.29 7.68
C GLN A 16 20.72 -4.76 7.54
N PRO A 17 21.48 -4.18 6.60
CA PRO A 17 21.51 -2.73 6.42
C PRO A 17 20.15 -2.14 5.94
N ASN A 18 19.18 -2.97 5.57
CA ASN A 18 17.90 -2.56 4.99
C ASN A 18 16.66 -3.23 5.61
N ALA A 19 16.71 -3.62 6.88
CA ALA A 19 15.51 -4.15 7.54
C ALA A 19 14.40 -3.07 7.58
N PRO A 20 13.17 -3.36 7.13
CA PRO A 20 12.10 -2.37 7.12
C PRO A 20 11.76 -1.92 8.54
N ARG A 21 11.89 -0.63 8.82
CA ARG A 21 11.61 -0.02 10.14
C ARG A 21 10.24 -0.40 10.71
N LEU A 22 9.19 -0.31 9.89
CA LEU A 22 7.83 -0.66 10.32
C LEU A 22 7.65 -2.15 10.61
N LYS A 23 8.43 -3.03 9.99
CA LYS A 23 8.42 -4.46 10.29
C LYS A 23 8.99 -4.73 11.70
N SER A 24 10.08 -4.09 12.07
CA SER A 24 10.65 -4.16 13.42
C SER A 24 9.66 -3.60 14.44
N MET A 25 9.13 -2.38 14.20
CA MET A 25 8.11 -1.76 15.05
C MET A 25 6.87 -2.64 15.23
N PHE A 26 6.40 -3.31 14.17
CA PHE A 26 5.29 -4.26 14.26
C PHE A 26 5.61 -5.43 15.19
N ASN A 27 6.82 -6.02 15.06
CA ASN A 27 7.22 -7.18 15.87
C ASN A 27 7.44 -6.82 17.34
N ASP A 28 8.08 -5.70 17.62
CA ASP A 28 8.54 -5.33 18.95
C ASP A 28 7.47 -4.62 19.79
N THR A 29 6.73 -3.70 19.15
CA THR A 29 5.80 -2.82 19.86
C THR A 29 4.34 -3.19 19.62
N VAL A 30 3.93 -3.33 18.34
CA VAL A 30 2.51 -3.48 18.00
C VAL A 30 1.96 -4.82 18.49
N ARG A 31 2.73 -5.89 18.41
CA ARG A 31 2.32 -7.21 18.90
C ARG A 31 2.06 -7.23 20.40
N SER A 32 2.92 -6.59 21.20
CA SER A 32 2.73 -6.48 22.66
C SER A 32 1.44 -5.75 22.99
N LYS A 33 1.20 -4.61 22.34
CA LYS A 33 -0.04 -3.84 22.50
C LYS A 33 -1.31 -4.60 22.08
N VAL A 34 -1.24 -5.37 21.00
CA VAL A 34 -2.35 -6.24 20.57
C VAL A 34 -2.65 -7.32 21.63
N THR A 35 -1.61 -7.88 22.26
CA THR A 35 -1.79 -8.87 23.33
C THR A 35 -2.46 -8.24 24.55
N GLU A 36 -2.06 -7.03 24.93
CA GLU A 36 -2.61 -6.30 26.08
C GLU A 36 -4.08 -5.89 25.86
N GLU A 37 -4.41 -5.35 24.68
CA GLU A 37 -5.73 -4.76 24.43
C GLU A 37 -6.79 -5.80 23.99
N PHE A 38 -6.38 -6.79 23.20
CA PHE A 38 -7.29 -7.82 22.65
C PHE A 38 -7.13 -9.20 23.30
N GLY A 39 -6.18 -9.38 24.22
CA GLY A 39 -5.98 -10.64 24.94
C GLY A 39 -5.47 -11.79 24.07
N ILE A 40 -4.94 -11.53 22.88
CA ILE A 40 -4.46 -12.56 21.93
C ILE A 40 -3.04 -12.98 22.34
N LYS A 41 -2.92 -14.10 23.08
CA LYS A 41 -1.61 -14.63 23.52
C LYS A 41 -0.90 -15.49 22.46
N ASN A 42 -1.65 -16.07 21.51
CA ASN A 42 -1.06 -16.94 20.50
C ASN A 42 -0.50 -16.14 19.32
N ASN A 43 0.81 -16.18 19.12
CA ASN A 43 1.50 -15.52 18.00
C ASN A 43 0.96 -15.93 16.62
N MET A 44 0.44 -17.16 16.48
CA MET A 44 -0.11 -17.63 15.22
C MET A 44 -1.55 -17.11 14.96
N ALA A 45 -2.24 -16.63 15.99
CA ALA A 45 -3.56 -16.00 15.87
C ALA A 45 -3.47 -14.47 15.67
N MET A 46 -2.29 -13.88 15.80
CA MET A 46 -2.06 -12.44 15.62
C MET A 46 -2.40 -11.97 14.20
N PRO A 47 -2.96 -10.76 14.08
CA PRO A 47 -3.21 -10.14 12.79
C PRO A 47 -1.90 -9.94 12.03
N LYS A 48 -1.88 -10.27 10.75
CA LYS A 48 -0.71 -10.14 9.91
C LYS A 48 -1.08 -9.41 8.62
N LEU A 49 -0.36 -8.33 8.31
CA LEU A 49 -0.42 -7.72 7.01
C LEU A 49 0.25 -8.68 6.00
N GLU A 50 -0.52 -9.16 5.04
CA GLU A 50 -0.12 -10.21 4.12
C GLU A 50 0.39 -9.65 2.80
N LYS A 51 -0.33 -8.66 2.27
CA LYS A 51 -0.01 -7.99 1.02
C LYS A 51 -0.63 -6.61 0.94
N ILE A 52 0.02 -5.75 0.15
CA ILE A 52 -0.55 -4.48 -0.31
C ILE A 52 -0.72 -4.58 -1.82
N THR A 53 -1.91 -4.28 -2.31
CA THR A 53 -2.23 -4.32 -3.73
C THR A 53 -2.53 -2.92 -4.22
N LEU A 54 -1.75 -2.44 -5.20
CA LEU A 54 -2.02 -1.21 -5.93
C LEU A 54 -2.75 -1.54 -7.22
N ASN A 55 -3.78 -0.76 -7.54
CA ASN A 55 -4.53 -0.89 -8.77
C ASN A 55 -4.78 0.48 -9.38
N VAL A 56 -4.40 0.64 -10.64
CA VAL A 56 -4.65 1.84 -11.45
C VAL A 56 -5.55 1.45 -12.61
N ASN A 57 -6.73 2.07 -12.69
CA ASN A 57 -7.64 1.89 -13.80
C ASN A 57 -7.40 3.00 -14.84
N ILE A 58 -7.09 2.60 -16.08
CA ILE A 58 -6.86 3.48 -17.22
C ILE A 58 -8.05 3.53 -18.18
N GLY A 59 -9.11 2.80 -17.91
CA GLY A 59 -10.30 2.73 -18.75
C GLY A 59 -11.05 4.05 -18.93
N ARG A 60 -10.73 5.09 -18.16
CA ARG A 60 -11.28 6.44 -18.36
C ARG A 60 -10.59 7.20 -19.51
N HIS A 61 -9.40 6.77 -19.92
CA HIS A 61 -8.57 7.41 -20.95
C HIS A 61 -8.62 6.65 -22.28
N LEU A 62 -9.78 6.05 -22.58
CA LEU A 62 -10.00 5.36 -23.84
C LEU A 62 -10.13 6.38 -24.98
N ASP A 63 -9.29 6.22 -26.00
CA ASP A 63 -9.48 6.83 -27.30
C ASP A 63 -10.14 5.80 -28.23
N GLY A 64 -11.43 6.04 -28.50
CA GLY A 64 -12.26 5.03 -29.13
C GLY A 64 -12.45 3.78 -28.26
N THR A 65 -11.79 2.67 -28.58
CA THR A 65 -11.86 1.40 -27.86
C THR A 65 -10.57 0.97 -27.19
N LYS A 66 -9.46 1.66 -27.48
CA LYS A 66 -8.12 1.33 -26.96
C LYS A 66 -7.59 2.49 -26.12
N VAL A 67 -6.78 2.16 -25.12
CA VAL A 67 -6.01 3.16 -24.38
C VAL A 67 -4.76 3.53 -25.18
N PRO A 68 -4.44 4.82 -25.36
CA PRO A 68 -3.22 5.27 -26.04
C PRO A 68 -1.96 4.68 -25.39
N ASN A 69 -0.96 4.38 -26.23
CA ASN A 69 0.29 3.76 -25.74
C ASN A 69 1.04 4.65 -24.75
N ASN A 70 1.08 5.96 -25.00
CA ASN A 70 1.72 6.93 -24.09
C ASN A 70 1.12 6.91 -22.68
N VAL A 71 -0.21 6.78 -22.55
CA VAL A 71 -0.91 6.66 -21.26
C VAL A 71 -0.51 5.35 -20.57
N ARG A 72 -0.46 4.25 -21.32
CA ARG A 72 -0.09 2.93 -20.80
C ARG A 72 1.34 2.88 -20.30
N GLU A 73 2.28 3.43 -21.08
CA GLU A 73 3.69 3.50 -20.73
C GLU A 73 3.94 4.40 -19.52
N SER A 74 3.27 5.56 -19.46
CA SER A 74 3.35 6.47 -18.33
C SER A 74 2.88 5.82 -17.03
N VAL A 75 1.73 5.13 -17.03
CA VAL A 75 1.24 4.41 -15.83
C VAL A 75 2.16 3.26 -15.45
N LEU A 76 2.68 2.52 -16.42
CA LEU A 76 3.62 1.43 -16.17
C LEU A 76 4.89 1.96 -15.53
N HIS A 77 5.45 3.05 -16.05
CA HIS A 77 6.63 3.72 -15.50
C HIS A 77 6.36 4.20 -14.07
N THR A 78 5.26 4.95 -13.86
CA THR A 78 4.86 5.47 -12.54
C THR A 78 4.76 4.36 -11.49
N LEU A 79 4.02 3.29 -11.78
CA LEU A 79 3.87 2.17 -10.85
C LEU A 79 5.19 1.44 -10.60
N THR A 80 6.03 1.26 -11.62
CA THR A 80 7.35 0.63 -11.46
C THR A 80 8.26 1.48 -10.58
N THR A 81 8.27 2.79 -10.77
CA THR A 81 9.08 3.74 -9.95
C THR A 81 8.62 3.75 -8.50
N ILE A 82 7.30 3.83 -8.25
CA ILE A 82 6.75 3.85 -6.88
C ILE A 82 6.98 2.52 -6.16
N THR A 83 6.80 1.38 -6.84
CA THR A 83 6.77 0.08 -6.18
C THR A 83 8.07 -0.71 -6.28
N GLY A 84 8.95 -0.35 -7.21
CA GLY A 84 10.14 -1.12 -7.54
C GLY A 84 9.83 -2.47 -8.22
N GLN A 85 8.56 -2.72 -8.60
CA GLN A 85 8.10 -3.96 -9.20
C GLN A 85 7.31 -3.69 -10.48
N LYS A 86 7.55 -4.48 -11.52
CA LYS A 86 6.83 -4.38 -12.80
C LYS A 86 5.35 -4.71 -12.62
N PRO A 87 4.42 -3.82 -13.04
CA PRO A 87 2.99 -4.05 -12.95
C PRO A 87 2.51 -5.17 -13.87
N VAL A 88 1.46 -5.87 -13.41
CA VAL A 88 0.71 -6.83 -14.23
C VAL A 88 -0.39 -6.09 -14.97
N LYS A 89 -0.50 -6.30 -16.26
CA LYS A 89 -1.55 -5.76 -17.12
C LYS A 89 -2.83 -6.57 -16.92
N ILE A 90 -3.96 -5.87 -16.77
CA ILE A 90 -5.27 -6.50 -16.62
C ILE A 90 -6.10 -6.19 -17.85
N ALA A 91 -6.52 -7.25 -18.53
CA ALA A 91 -7.41 -7.18 -19.67
C ALA A 91 -8.88 -7.24 -19.23
N ALA A 92 -9.76 -6.60 -19.99
CA ALA A 92 -11.19 -6.69 -19.80
C ALA A 92 -11.70 -8.11 -20.06
N LYS A 93 -12.52 -8.64 -19.17
CA LYS A 93 -13.11 -9.98 -19.26
C LYS A 93 -14.33 -10.06 -20.17
N LYS A 94 -15.03 -8.95 -20.37
CA LYS A 94 -16.26 -8.84 -21.16
C LYS A 94 -16.29 -7.53 -21.90
N SER A 95 -16.92 -7.53 -23.08
CA SER A 95 -17.20 -6.31 -23.84
C SER A 95 -18.43 -5.60 -23.26
N VAL A 96 -18.30 -4.29 -23.02
CA VAL A 96 -19.40 -3.44 -22.55
C VAL A 96 -19.48 -2.20 -23.41
N SER A 97 -20.53 -2.07 -24.20
CA SER A 97 -20.70 -1.00 -25.19
C SER A 97 -20.78 0.39 -24.55
N ASN A 98 -21.52 0.54 -23.45
CA ASN A 98 -21.67 1.82 -22.75
C ASN A 98 -20.33 2.40 -22.25
N PHE A 99 -19.38 1.55 -21.92
CA PHE A 99 -18.04 1.96 -21.48
C PHE A 99 -17.00 1.90 -22.60
N LYS A 100 -17.40 1.61 -23.83
CA LYS A 100 -16.52 1.46 -25.01
C LYS A 100 -15.38 0.44 -24.79
N VAL A 101 -15.58 -0.54 -23.90
CA VAL A 101 -14.60 -1.57 -23.55
C VAL A 101 -14.86 -2.82 -24.38
N ARG A 102 -13.81 -3.37 -24.99
CA ARG A 102 -13.83 -4.69 -25.66
C ARG A 102 -13.06 -5.72 -24.85
N GLU A 103 -13.52 -6.95 -24.92
CA GLU A 103 -12.84 -8.09 -24.32
C GLU A 103 -11.39 -8.20 -24.82
N GLY A 104 -10.46 -8.55 -23.91
CA GLY A 104 -9.05 -8.68 -24.21
C GLY A 104 -8.24 -7.38 -24.21
N TYR A 105 -8.89 -6.19 -24.17
CA TYR A 105 -8.16 -4.92 -24.11
C TYR A 105 -7.67 -4.60 -22.69
N GLU A 106 -6.46 -4.09 -22.60
CA GLU A 106 -5.85 -3.68 -21.33
C GLU A 106 -6.57 -2.47 -20.76
N THR A 107 -7.14 -2.62 -19.56
CA THR A 107 -7.95 -1.59 -18.89
C THR A 107 -7.37 -1.13 -17.56
N ALA A 108 -6.49 -1.91 -16.97
CA ALA A 108 -5.89 -1.59 -15.68
C ALA A 108 -4.50 -2.20 -15.51
N PHE A 109 -3.77 -1.62 -14.54
CA PHE A 109 -2.50 -2.16 -14.06
C PHE A 109 -2.60 -2.48 -12.58
N LYS A 110 -1.99 -3.61 -12.18
CA LYS A 110 -1.99 -4.08 -10.79
C LYS A 110 -0.58 -4.45 -10.34
N VAL A 111 -0.23 -4.03 -9.14
CA VAL A 111 0.98 -4.49 -8.44
C VAL A 111 0.57 -5.11 -7.11
N THR A 112 1.22 -6.21 -6.74
CA THR A 112 1.01 -6.84 -5.43
C THR A 112 2.34 -6.90 -4.71
N LEU A 113 2.46 -6.16 -3.64
CA LEU A 113 3.64 -6.09 -2.79
C LEU A 113 3.50 -7.04 -1.60
N ARG A 114 4.59 -7.73 -1.27
CA ARG A 114 4.69 -8.66 -0.14
C ARG A 114 6.03 -8.50 0.56
N ARG A 115 6.14 -9.06 1.77
CA ARG A 115 7.38 -9.08 2.56
C ARG A 115 7.99 -7.68 2.73
N ASP A 116 9.27 -7.51 2.52
CA ASP A 116 9.99 -6.27 2.81
C ASP A 116 9.59 -5.12 1.88
N HIS A 117 9.35 -5.39 0.59
CA HIS A 117 8.83 -4.40 -0.36
C HIS A 117 7.49 -3.78 0.11
N MET A 118 6.62 -4.59 0.70
CA MET A 118 5.35 -4.14 1.28
C MET A 118 5.56 -3.17 2.44
N TRP A 119 6.50 -3.49 3.34
CA TRP A 119 6.79 -2.65 4.50
C TRP A 119 7.47 -1.33 4.12
N HIS A 120 8.42 -1.36 3.17
CA HIS A 120 9.04 -0.15 2.64
C HIS A 120 8.02 0.76 1.94
N PHE A 121 7.10 0.18 1.17
CA PHE A 121 6.02 0.95 0.54
C PHE A 121 5.08 1.55 1.60
N LEU A 122 4.71 0.79 2.62
CA LEU A 122 3.86 1.27 3.72
C LEU A 122 4.50 2.45 4.47
N ASP A 123 5.79 2.37 4.76
CA ASP A 123 6.54 3.44 5.44
C ASP A 123 6.53 4.75 4.61
N ARG A 124 6.82 4.66 3.31
CA ARG A 124 6.75 5.82 2.40
C ARG A 124 5.34 6.37 2.27
N LEU A 125 4.35 5.51 2.19
CA LEU A 125 2.95 5.91 2.11
C LEU A 125 2.52 6.72 3.34
N ILE A 126 2.84 6.25 4.54
CA ILE A 126 2.44 6.90 5.80
C ILE A 126 3.21 8.21 6.01
N ASN A 127 4.54 8.18 5.89
CA ASN A 127 5.38 9.29 6.32
C ASN A 127 5.63 10.34 5.22
N ILE A 128 5.56 9.96 3.95
CA ILE A 128 5.89 10.84 2.84
C ILE A 128 4.66 11.17 1.98
N ALA A 129 3.95 10.15 1.49
CA ALA A 129 2.86 10.38 0.55
C ALA A 129 1.61 10.96 1.21
N THR A 130 1.17 10.40 2.35
CA THR A 130 -0.06 10.86 3.02
C THR A 130 -0.04 12.32 3.44
N PRO A 131 1.04 12.89 4.02
CA PRO A 131 1.10 14.32 4.35
C PRO A 131 1.09 15.24 3.12
N ARG A 132 1.45 14.75 1.94
CA ARG A 132 1.45 15.50 0.68
C ARG A 132 0.11 15.49 -0.05
N VAL A 133 -0.86 14.71 0.42
CA VAL A 133 -2.20 14.69 -0.16
C VAL A 133 -2.86 16.05 0.08
N LYS A 134 -3.34 16.66 -1.00
CA LYS A 134 -4.03 17.94 -0.94
C LYS A 134 -5.32 17.82 -0.12
N ASP A 135 -5.58 18.80 0.75
CA ASP A 135 -6.75 18.85 1.63
C ASP A 135 -6.96 17.60 2.50
N PHE A 136 -5.85 16.98 2.95
CA PHE A 136 -5.91 15.77 3.74
C PHE A 136 -6.53 16.03 5.13
N ARG A 137 -7.64 15.33 5.42
CA ARG A 137 -8.36 15.40 6.70
C ARG A 137 -8.37 14.09 7.48
N GLY A 138 -7.47 13.18 7.14
CA GLY A 138 -7.42 11.82 7.69
C GLY A 138 -8.13 10.78 6.83
N LEU A 139 -7.70 9.54 6.99
CA LEU A 139 -8.23 8.39 6.27
C LEU A 139 -9.59 7.96 6.83
N ASN A 140 -10.45 7.44 5.96
CA ASN A 140 -11.77 6.96 6.35
C ASN A 140 -11.65 5.67 7.16
N ASP A 141 -12.17 5.65 8.38
CA ASP A 141 -12.17 4.48 9.27
C ASP A 141 -13.26 3.45 8.95
N LYS A 142 -14.23 3.79 8.06
CA LYS A 142 -15.31 2.89 7.63
C LYS A 142 -14.94 2.03 6.41
N SER A 143 -13.75 2.19 5.86
CA SER A 143 -13.30 1.48 4.65
C SER A 143 -12.65 0.12 4.93
N PHE A 144 -12.97 -0.48 6.08
CA PHE A 144 -12.61 -1.86 6.41
C PHE A 144 -13.71 -2.82 5.96
N ASP A 145 -13.32 -3.96 5.41
CA ASP A 145 -14.23 -5.04 5.10
C ASP A 145 -14.45 -5.98 6.31
N ARG A 146 -15.33 -6.96 6.16
CA ARG A 146 -15.63 -7.93 7.25
C ARG A 146 -14.43 -8.79 7.66
N GLN A 147 -13.45 -8.94 6.79
CA GLN A 147 -12.23 -9.71 7.03
C GLN A 147 -11.08 -8.85 7.54
N GLY A 148 -11.33 -7.58 7.88
CA GLY A 148 -10.33 -6.65 8.36
C GLY A 148 -9.40 -6.09 7.28
N SER A 149 -9.64 -6.33 6.00
CA SER A 149 -8.87 -5.69 4.93
C SER A 149 -9.29 -4.22 4.78
N TYR A 150 -8.33 -3.34 4.50
CA TYR A 150 -8.54 -1.92 4.37
C TYR A 150 -8.31 -1.44 2.94
N SER A 151 -9.15 -0.54 2.46
CA SER A 151 -9.04 0.03 1.11
C SER A 151 -9.05 1.55 1.14
N MET A 152 -8.11 2.17 0.41
CA MET A 152 -8.06 3.61 0.24
C MET A 152 -7.80 3.98 -1.22
N GLY A 153 -8.24 5.16 -1.63
CA GLY A 153 -7.96 5.74 -2.93
C GLY A 153 -7.08 6.98 -2.81
N LEU A 154 -6.14 7.13 -3.72
CA LEU A 154 -5.41 8.36 -3.97
C LEU A 154 -5.87 8.93 -5.30
N THR A 155 -6.12 10.24 -5.35
CA THR A 155 -6.60 10.94 -6.56
C THR A 155 -5.48 11.25 -7.53
N GLU A 156 -4.26 11.49 -7.02
CA GLU A 156 -3.13 11.93 -7.81
C GLU A 156 -1.88 11.11 -7.51
N GLN A 157 -1.10 10.77 -8.54
CA GLN A 157 0.19 10.08 -8.38
C GLN A 157 1.28 11.00 -7.84
N GLY A 158 1.15 12.33 -8.00
CA GLY A 158 2.15 13.34 -7.60
C GLY A 158 2.39 13.47 -6.10
N VAL A 159 1.61 12.75 -5.26
CA VAL A 159 1.88 12.66 -3.82
C VAL A 159 3.17 11.89 -3.52
N PHE A 160 3.61 11.04 -4.43
CA PHE A 160 4.88 10.33 -4.32
C PHE A 160 6.02 11.19 -4.87
N PRO A 161 7.07 11.48 -4.09
CA PRO A 161 8.17 12.36 -4.51
C PRO A 161 9.01 11.78 -5.65
N GLU A 162 8.96 10.47 -5.85
CA GLU A 162 9.66 9.76 -6.91
C GLU A 162 9.12 10.10 -8.30
N ILE A 163 7.92 10.72 -8.36
CA ILE A 163 7.26 11.05 -9.62
C ILE A 163 7.39 12.54 -9.91
N ASN A 164 8.07 12.86 -11.01
CA ASN A 164 8.14 14.21 -11.52
C ASN A 164 6.89 14.52 -12.35
N MET A 165 6.00 15.36 -11.81
CA MET A 165 4.74 15.73 -12.49
C MET A 165 4.95 16.55 -13.77
N ALA A 166 6.10 17.22 -13.91
CA ALA A 166 6.41 17.98 -15.13
C ALA A 166 6.67 17.06 -16.35
N GLU A 167 7.09 15.83 -16.11
CA GLU A 167 7.35 14.84 -17.17
C GLU A 167 6.12 13.97 -17.46
N GLN A 168 5.06 14.09 -16.66
CA GLN A 168 3.86 13.28 -16.81
C GLN A 168 2.83 13.97 -17.71
N ASN A 169 2.38 13.27 -18.74
CA ASN A 169 1.39 13.78 -19.70
C ASN A 169 -0.03 13.81 -19.15
N PHE A 170 -0.30 13.13 -18.02
CA PHE A 170 -1.64 13.09 -17.43
C PHE A 170 -1.59 12.67 -15.95
N THR A 171 -2.64 13.07 -15.22
CA THR A 171 -2.81 12.72 -13.81
C THR A 171 -3.75 11.53 -13.69
N HIS A 172 -3.36 10.55 -12.86
CA HIS A 172 -4.19 9.39 -12.56
C HIS A 172 -4.23 9.08 -11.07
N GLY A 173 -5.37 8.57 -10.62
CA GLY A 173 -5.52 8.04 -9.28
C GLY A 173 -5.12 6.57 -9.17
N MET A 174 -5.00 6.09 -7.95
CA MET A 174 -4.74 4.69 -7.65
C MET A 174 -5.52 4.22 -6.43
N ASN A 175 -5.93 2.96 -6.45
CA ASN A 175 -6.51 2.29 -5.30
C ASN A 175 -5.44 1.45 -4.61
N ILE A 176 -5.38 1.53 -3.29
CA ILE A 176 -4.43 0.81 -2.45
C ILE A 176 -5.23 -0.05 -1.48
N ASN A 177 -5.03 -1.36 -1.54
CA ASN A 177 -5.74 -2.33 -0.72
C ASN A 177 -4.75 -3.06 0.19
N PHE A 178 -5.00 -3.02 1.50
CA PHE A 178 -4.24 -3.71 2.53
C PHE A 178 -4.98 -4.98 2.90
N SER A 179 -4.40 -6.14 2.62
CA SER A 179 -5.01 -7.42 2.97
C SER A 179 -4.38 -7.95 4.24
N PHE A 180 -5.21 -8.15 5.25
CA PHE A 180 -4.85 -8.78 6.50
C PHE A 180 -5.27 -10.24 6.51
N SER A 181 -4.55 -11.06 7.27
CA SER A 181 -4.95 -12.40 7.64
C SER A 181 -5.18 -12.47 9.14
N LYS A 182 -6.14 -13.29 9.56
CA LYS A 182 -6.48 -13.53 10.98
C LYS A 182 -6.83 -12.23 11.72
N SER A 183 -7.66 -11.39 11.11
CA SER A 183 -7.99 -10.07 11.63
C SER A 183 -9.48 -9.76 11.47
N ASP A 184 -9.94 -8.87 12.34
CA ASP A 184 -11.24 -8.23 12.29
C ASP A 184 -11.08 -6.73 11.99
N PRO A 185 -12.13 -6.00 11.56
CA PRO A 185 -12.04 -4.58 11.28
C PRO A 185 -11.46 -3.74 12.43
N LYS A 186 -11.83 -4.05 13.67
CA LYS A 186 -11.34 -3.35 14.88
C LYS A 186 -9.85 -3.59 15.09
N LEU A 187 -9.43 -4.83 14.95
CA LEU A 187 -8.05 -5.26 15.14
C LEU A 187 -7.12 -4.70 14.05
N SER A 188 -7.54 -4.77 12.78
CA SER A 188 -6.78 -4.18 11.67
C SER A 188 -6.65 -2.66 11.81
N ARG A 189 -7.73 -1.98 12.21
CA ARG A 189 -7.71 -0.54 12.47
C ARG A 189 -6.71 -0.18 13.55
N PHE A 190 -6.71 -0.93 14.65
CA PHE A 190 -5.77 -0.74 15.74
C PHE A 190 -4.31 -0.91 15.25
N VAL A 191 -4.02 -2.00 14.55
CA VAL A 191 -2.69 -2.28 14.00
C VAL A 191 -2.21 -1.16 13.06
N LEU A 192 -3.06 -0.71 12.14
CA LEU A 192 -2.68 0.37 11.21
C LEU A 192 -2.50 1.71 11.93
N ALA A 193 -3.30 2.00 12.95
CA ALA A 193 -3.16 3.21 13.77
C ALA A 193 -1.83 3.21 14.55
N GLU A 194 -1.46 2.07 15.15
CA GLU A 194 -0.19 1.91 15.86
C GLU A 194 1.03 1.98 14.92
N LEU A 195 0.88 1.60 13.66
CA LEU A 195 1.91 1.80 12.63
C LEU A 195 2.02 3.25 12.15
N GLY A 196 1.16 4.15 12.66
CA GLY A 196 1.18 5.58 12.34
C GLY A 196 0.23 6.00 11.21
N MET A 197 -0.74 5.17 10.83
CA MET A 197 -1.69 5.54 9.79
C MET A 197 -2.70 6.60 10.30
N PRO A 198 -2.81 7.76 9.64
CA PRO A 198 -3.61 8.88 10.15
C PRO A 198 -5.09 8.72 9.81
N PHE A 199 -5.83 8.04 10.66
CA PHE A 199 -7.29 7.95 10.55
C PHE A 199 -7.97 9.24 11.01
N LYS A 200 -9.16 9.52 10.46
CA LYS A 200 -10.02 10.61 10.95
C LYS A 200 -10.36 10.38 12.42
N LYS A 201 -10.18 11.41 13.24
CA LYS A 201 -10.75 11.40 14.59
C LYS A 201 -12.26 11.38 14.47
N PRO A 202 -12.97 10.58 15.28
CA PRO A 202 -14.43 10.67 15.33
C PRO A 202 -14.81 12.12 15.62
N GLU A 203 -15.64 12.72 14.77
CA GLU A 203 -16.20 14.04 15.03
C GLU A 203 -17.03 13.93 16.32
N GLU A 204 -16.64 14.66 17.36
CA GLU A 204 -17.50 14.86 18.51
C GLU A 204 -18.79 15.48 17.98
N LYS A 205 -19.88 14.70 18.00
CA LYS A 205 -21.19 15.24 17.69
C LYS A 205 -21.42 16.40 18.66
N LYS A 206 -21.23 17.62 18.18
CA LYS A 206 -21.73 18.78 18.91
C LYS A 206 -23.24 18.55 19.12
N LYS A 207 -23.60 18.27 20.39
CA LYS A 207 -24.99 18.23 20.85
C LYS A 207 -25.57 19.62 20.76
#